data_cfa755f5906c217982ddb9c9880918bd
#
_entry.id   cfa755f5906c217982ddb9c9880918bd
#
_cell.length_a   1.000
_cell.length_b   1.000
_cell.length_c   1.000
_cell.angle_alpha   90.00
_cell.angle_beta   90.00
_cell.angle_gamma   90.00
#
_symmetry.space_group_name_H-M   'P 1'
#
loop_
_entity.id
_entity.type
_entity.pdbx_description
1 polymer ?
#
loop_
_entity_poly.entity_id
_entity_poly.type
_entity_poly.pdbx_seq_one_letter_code
_entity_poly.pdbx_strand_id
1 'polypeptide(L)'
;MANPINITFSTCWYNLKNRHGASLHIEWMRGFIRIVKRFYLVIYTGQETYNFIVREVNKLDTETRSRIKVVNKPYTEFYNYKYAEYWIKNNDNPECKLYNVSDWRLNMLWCEKVHFVNETIQRRYFDTDTEYYGWCDIGYFRDTLLPRYTMLTDAQTSYSNIIRDKWPNPEKLNALDKTRVYYGCNVSPNYMSLAFKYYSEHFHPSNMDIETDLPRTIYDKRPHFISGGFFITGREKMKWWSHTFQTTLEKYISHNVVIQDDQHLISDCIFRNNNSDADFCIIKVNQTLPDKLWFLFRDILL
;
A
#
# COMPACT_ATOMS: atom_id res chain seq x y z
N MET A 1 4.46 27.67 16.43
CA MET A 1 3.91 27.49 15.07
C MET A 1 3.71 25.99 14.86
N ALA A 2 2.58 25.57 14.29
CA ALA A 2 2.39 24.15 13.94
C ALA A 2 3.41 23.77 12.86
N ASN A 3 4.04 22.57 12.98
CA ASN A 3 4.94 22.07 11.96
C ASN A 3 4.18 21.94 10.63
N PRO A 4 4.76 22.38 9.50
CA PRO A 4 4.10 22.27 8.20
C PRO A 4 3.85 20.79 7.87
N ILE A 5 2.73 20.52 7.20
CA ILE A 5 2.42 19.18 6.68
C ILE A 5 3.43 18.86 5.57
N ASN A 6 4.14 17.75 5.71
CA ASN A 6 5.23 17.37 4.81
C ASN A 6 5.02 16.02 4.11
N ILE A 7 3.80 15.47 4.16
CA ILE A 7 3.47 14.19 3.52
C ILE A 7 2.07 14.21 2.89
N THR A 8 1.97 13.60 1.71
CA THR A 8 0.70 13.29 1.03
C THR A 8 0.58 11.78 0.84
N PHE A 9 -0.49 11.20 1.38
CA PHE A 9 -0.85 9.80 1.11
C PHE A 9 -1.89 9.69 0.01
N SER A 10 -1.76 8.64 -0.78
CA SER A 10 -2.80 8.15 -1.68
C SER A 10 -3.43 6.90 -1.09
N THR A 11 -4.73 6.75 -1.31
CA THR A 11 -5.50 5.56 -0.96
C THR A 11 -6.58 5.34 -2.02
N CYS A 12 -7.23 4.18 -1.98
CA CYS A 12 -8.40 3.98 -2.82
C CYS A 12 -9.48 3.13 -2.14
N TRP A 13 -10.70 3.26 -2.64
CA TRP A 13 -11.76 2.32 -2.38
C TRP A 13 -12.65 2.15 -3.62
N TYR A 14 -12.67 0.93 -4.14
CA TYR A 14 -13.56 0.46 -5.19
C TYR A 14 -14.40 -0.69 -4.63
N ASN A 15 -15.70 -0.67 -4.88
CA ASN A 15 -16.62 -1.70 -4.40
C ASN A 15 -16.47 -2.99 -5.22
N LEU A 16 -15.33 -3.66 -5.10
CA LEU A 16 -15.05 -4.92 -5.77
C LEU A 16 -15.32 -6.10 -4.83
N LYS A 17 -15.75 -7.23 -5.40
CA LYS A 17 -15.87 -8.48 -4.65
C LYS A 17 -14.49 -8.85 -4.07
N ASN A 18 -14.42 -8.99 -2.76
CA ASN A 18 -13.23 -9.43 -2.03
C ASN A 18 -13.66 -10.10 -0.72
N ARG A 19 -12.69 -10.58 0.07
CA ARG A 19 -12.93 -11.26 1.36
C ARG A 19 -13.62 -10.41 2.44
N HIS A 20 -13.64 -9.10 2.29
CA HIS A 20 -14.23 -8.15 3.24
C HIS A 20 -15.45 -7.50 2.59
N GLY A 21 -16.57 -7.46 3.30
CA GLY A 21 -17.78 -6.81 2.78
C GLY A 21 -17.65 -5.28 2.70
N ALA A 22 -18.48 -4.66 1.85
CA ALA A 22 -18.47 -3.20 1.65
C ALA A 22 -18.71 -2.42 2.96
N SER A 23 -19.52 -2.92 3.89
CA SER A 23 -19.78 -2.29 5.19
C SER A 23 -18.50 -2.09 6.01
N LEU A 24 -17.61 -3.07 6.05
CA LEU A 24 -16.32 -2.95 6.75
C LEU A 24 -15.42 -1.90 6.13
N HIS A 25 -15.36 -1.85 4.80
CA HIS A 25 -14.57 -0.83 4.10
C HIS A 25 -15.10 0.59 4.35
N ILE A 26 -16.43 0.75 4.43
CA ILE A 26 -17.07 2.01 4.80
C ILE A 26 -16.63 2.45 6.20
N GLU A 27 -16.64 1.54 7.15
CA GLU A 27 -16.19 1.83 8.53
C GLU A 27 -14.71 2.21 8.57
N TRP A 28 -13.85 1.45 7.89
CA TRP A 28 -12.42 1.73 7.81
C TRP A 28 -12.15 3.10 7.18
N MET A 29 -12.82 3.41 6.08
CA MET A 29 -12.72 4.71 5.42
C MET A 29 -13.14 5.85 6.36
N ARG A 30 -14.29 5.70 7.05
CA ARG A 30 -14.76 6.69 8.04
C ARG A 30 -13.76 6.90 9.18
N GLY A 31 -13.13 5.83 9.64
CA GLY A 31 -12.03 5.92 10.62
C GLY A 31 -10.85 6.67 10.05
N PHE A 32 -10.40 6.29 8.84
CA PHE A 32 -9.21 6.85 8.23
C PHE A 32 -9.33 8.35 7.93
N ILE A 33 -10.44 8.81 7.34
CA ILE A 33 -10.61 10.24 7.02
C ILE A 33 -10.62 11.15 8.27
N ARG A 34 -11.00 10.63 9.45
CA ARG A 34 -11.03 11.40 10.71
C ARG A 34 -9.66 11.67 11.32
N ILE A 35 -8.63 10.94 10.91
CA ILE A 35 -7.25 11.15 11.39
C ILE A 35 -6.42 12.04 10.47
N VAL A 36 -7.00 12.58 9.40
CA VAL A 36 -6.30 13.43 8.42
C VAL A 36 -6.06 14.81 9.03
N LYS A 37 -5.15 14.88 10.00
CA LYS A 37 -4.79 16.14 10.69
C LYS A 37 -3.40 16.64 10.35
N ARG A 38 -2.45 15.73 10.09
CA ARG A 38 -1.03 16.04 9.90
C ARG A 38 -0.47 15.55 8.56
N PHE A 39 -1.36 15.22 7.63
CA PHE A 39 -1.01 14.79 6.27
C PHE A 39 -2.12 15.19 5.31
N TYR A 40 -1.80 15.23 4.04
CA TYR A 40 -2.78 15.33 2.97
C TYR A 40 -3.19 13.93 2.49
N LEU A 41 -4.43 13.77 2.08
CA LEU A 41 -4.98 12.49 1.61
C LEU A 41 -5.69 12.65 0.27
N VAL A 42 -5.27 11.85 -0.71
CA VAL A 42 -5.99 11.68 -1.99
C VAL A 42 -6.68 10.32 -2.00
N ILE A 43 -8.00 10.31 -2.18
CA ILE A 43 -8.82 9.10 -2.22
C ILE A 43 -9.28 8.86 -3.66
N TYR A 44 -8.74 7.85 -4.31
CA TYR A 44 -9.20 7.40 -5.62
C TYR A 44 -10.37 6.43 -5.49
N THR A 45 -11.38 6.60 -6.34
CA THR A 45 -12.62 5.81 -6.27
C THR A 45 -13.34 5.79 -7.61
N GLY A 46 -14.22 4.81 -7.81
CA GLY A 46 -15.09 4.75 -8.98
C GLY A 46 -16.36 5.59 -8.80
N GLN A 47 -17.07 5.82 -9.91
CA GLN A 47 -18.29 6.62 -9.95
C GLN A 47 -19.35 6.14 -8.95
N GLU A 48 -19.48 4.84 -8.75
CA GLU A 48 -20.48 4.23 -7.85
C GLU A 48 -20.28 4.58 -6.37
N THR A 49 -19.03 4.81 -5.94
CA THR A 49 -18.67 5.11 -4.55
C THR A 49 -18.30 6.58 -4.33
N TYR A 50 -18.04 7.34 -5.39
CA TYR A 50 -17.60 8.74 -5.34
C TYR A 50 -18.51 9.63 -4.50
N ASN A 51 -19.79 9.69 -4.83
CA ASN A 51 -20.74 10.56 -4.12
C ASN A 51 -20.91 10.18 -2.63
N PHE A 52 -20.76 8.89 -2.33
CA PHE A 52 -20.78 8.42 -0.94
C PHE A 52 -19.57 8.94 -0.17
N ILE A 53 -18.35 8.79 -0.71
CA ILE A 53 -17.12 9.26 -0.05
C ILE A 53 -17.14 10.78 0.13
N VAL A 54 -17.54 11.53 -0.90
CA VAL A 54 -17.66 13.01 -0.82
C VAL A 54 -18.61 13.42 0.30
N ARG A 55 -19.76 12.74 0.46
CA ARG A 55 -20.68 13.02 1.57
C ARG A 55 -20.06 12.75 2.94
N GLU A 56 -19.28 11.68 3.10
CA GLU A 56 -18.60 11.39 4.37
C GLU A 56 -17.50 12.41 4.67
N VAL A 57 -16.73 12.83 3.67
CA VAL A 57 -15.72 13.90 3.80
C VAL A 57 -16.36 15.23 4.19
N ASN A 58 -17.52 15.57 3.62
CA ASN A 58 -18.25 16.82 3.91
C ASN A 58 -18.80 16.90 5.34
N LYS A 59 -18.85 15.78 6.08
CA LYS A 59 -19.23 15.77 7.52
C LYS A 59 -18.08 16.18 8.44
N LEU A 60 -16.85 16.24 7.94
CA LEU A 60 -15.67 16.62 8.71
C LEU A 60 -15.60 18.13 8.89
N ASP A 61 -14.82 18.57 9.88
CA ASP A 61 -14.51 19.97 10.06
C ASP A 61 -13.78 20.55 8.83
N THR A 62 -13.84 21.87 8.67
CA THR A 62 -13.30 22.57 7.49
C THR A 62 -11.80 22.34 7.30
N GLU A 63 -11.03 22.30 8.39
CA GLU A 63 -9.59 22.10 8.36
C GLU A 63 -9.24 20.68 7.88
N THR A 64 -9.84 19.64 8.47
CA THR A 64 -9.64 18.25 8.05
C THR A 64 -10.10 18.05 6.62
N ARG A 65 -11.27 18.60 6.25
CA ARG A 65 -11.80 18.50 4.88
C ARG A 65 -10.89 19.14 3.83
N SER A 66 -10.27 20.26 4.11
CA SER A 66 -9.35 20.94 3.17
C SER A 66 -8.09 20.11 2.84
N ARG A 67 -7.78 19.11 3.65
CA ARG A 67 -6.64 18.19 3.48
C ARG A 67 -7.00 16.92 2.72
N ILE A 68 -8.25 16.76 2.28
CA ILE A 68 -8.72 15.54 1.61
C ILE A 68 -9.21 15.87 0.20
N LYS A 69 -8.66 15.19 -0.79
CA LYS A 69 -9.12 15.22 -2.17
C LYS A 69 -9.74 13.88 -2.54
N VAL A 70 -10.98 13.89 -3.00
CA VAL A 70 -11.62 12.71 -3.59
C VAL A 70 -11.53 12.82 -5.11
N VAL A 71 -11.05 11.77 -5.76
CA VAL A 71 -10.86 11.70 -7.22
C VAL A 71 -11.73 10.57 -7.77
N ASN A 72 -12.66 10.94 -8.66
CA ASN A 72 -13.39 9.95 -9.44
C ASN A 72 -12.49 9.46 -10.58
N LYS A 73 -12.04 8.21 -10.51
CA LYS A 73 -11.20 7.56 -11.51
C LYS A 73 -11.75 6.16 -11.78
N PRO A 74 -12.50 5.96 -12.86
CA PRO A 74 -12.97 4.64 -13.22
C PRO A 74 -11.79 3.69 -13.49
N TYR A 75 -11.97 2.39 -13.23
CA TYR A 75 -10.88 1.41 -13.42
C TYR A 75 -10.38 1.34 -14.87
N THR A 76 -11.19 1.77 -15.85
CA THR A 76 -10.79 1.88 -17.25
C THR A 76 -9.72 2.95 -17.50
N GLU A 77 -9.52 3.87 -16.55
CA GLU A 77 -8.46 4.89 -16.58
C GLU A 77 -7.21 4.48 -15.79
N PHE A 78 -7.15 3.28 -15.23
CA PHE A 78 -5.95 2.78 -14.59
C PHE A 78 -4.82 2.61 -15.60
N TYR A 79 -3.62 2.89 -15.17
CA TYR A 79 -2.44 2.70 -16.03
C TYR A 79 -2.33 1.25 -16.53
N ASN A 80 -2.68 0.29 -15.67
CA ASN A 80 -2.62 -1.14 -15.95
C ASN A 80 -3.88 -1.71 -16.61
N TYR A 81 -4.91 -0.90 -16.90
CA TYR A 81 -6.11 -1.37 -17.62
C TYR A 81 -5.81 -1.84 -19.06
N LYS A 82 -4.78 -1.30 -19.68
CA LYS A 82 -4.28 -1.76 -21.00
C LYS A 82 -3.95 -3.26 -21.04
N TYR A 83 -3.77 -3.88 -19.88
CA TYR A 83 -3.54 -5.32 -19.71
C TYR A 83 -4.76 -6.07 -19.16
N ALA A 84 -5.97 -5.57 -19.38
CA ALA A 84 -7.20 -6.16 -18.84
C ALA A 84 -7.37 -7.64 -19.20
N GLU A 85 -7.03 -8.04 -20.43
CA GLU A 85 -7.09 -9.44 -20.88
C GLU A 85 -6.15 -10.35 -20.05
N TYR A 86 -4.95 -9.87 -19.74
CA TYR A 86 -4.04 -10.60 -18.87
C TYR A 86 -4.62 -10.72 -17.45
N TRP A 87 -5.17 -9.65 -16.87
CA TRP A 87 -5.73 -9.69 -15.53
C TRP A 87 -6.92 -10.64 -15.40
N ILE A 88 -7.76 -10.73 -16.42
CA ILE A 88 -8.86 -11.70 -16.50
C ILE A 88 -8.29 -13.12 -16.50
N LYS A 89 -7.35 -13.44 -17.40
CA LYS A 89 -6.70 -14.75 -17.48
C LYS A 89 -5.96 -15.11 -16.20
N ASN A 90 -5.25 -14.16 -15.59
CA ASN A 90 -4.55 -14.35 -14.32
C ASN A 90 -5.52 -14.71 -13.19
N ASN A 91 -6.68 -14.05 -13.12
CA ASN A 91 -7.70 -14.34 -12.11
C ASN A 91 -8.39 -15.70 -12.34
N ASP A 92 -8.52 -16.12 -13.59
CA ASP A 92 -9.13 -17.40 -13.97
C ASP A 92 -8.14 -18.59 -13.87
N ASN A 93 -6.87 -18.33 -13.56
CA ASN A 93 -5.88 -19.36 -13.38
C ASN A 93 -6.01 -19.99 -11.97
N PRO A 94 -6.17 -21.33 -11.84
CA PRO A 94 -6.28 -22.01 -10.55
C PRO A 94 -5.06 -21.82 -9.63
N GLU A 95 -3.90 -21.50 -10.17
CA GLU A 95 -2.68 -21.20 -9.41
C GLU A 95 -2.71 -19.81 -8.78
N CYS A 96 -3.55 -18.90 -9.27
CA CYS A 96 -3.73 -17.58 -8.67
C CYS A 96 -4.47 -17.70 -7.34
N LYS A 97 -3.96 -17.05 -6.28
CA LYS A 97 -4.61 -17.05 -4.96
C LYS A 97 -6.00 -16.38 -4.94
N LEU A 98 -6.31 -15.59 -5.96
CA LEU A 98 -7.59 -14.90 -6.10
C LEU A 98 -8.60 -15.68 -6.96
N TYR A 99 -8.21 -16.84 -7.48
CA TYR A 99 -9.08 -17.69 -8.28
C TYR A 99 -10.41 -17.98 -7.55
N ASN A 100 -11.53 -17.68 -8.19
CA ASN A 100 -12.90 -17.84 -7.68
C ASN A 100 -13.26 -17.07 -6.39
N VAL A 101 -12.34 -16.30 -5.78
CA VAL A 101 -12.60 -15.61 -4.51
C VAL A 101 -12.79 -14.10 -4.65
N SER A 102 -12.33 -13.51 -5.75
CA SER A 102 -12.41 -12.06 -5.95
C SER A 102 -12.77 -11.68 -7.39
N ASP A 103 -13.04 -10.39 -7.58
CA ASP A 103 -13.14 -9.77 -8.90
C ASP A 103 -11.76 -9.69 -9.55
N TRP A 104 -11.63 -9.95 -10.84
CA TRP A 104 -10.36 -9.89 -11.58
C TRP A 104 -9.64 -8.52 -11.49
N ARG A 105 -10.41 -7.44 -11.31
CA ARG A 105 -9.88 -6.09 -11.15
C ARG A 105 -9.14 -5.89 -9.83
N LEU A 106 -9.31 -6.78 -8.84
CA LEU A 106 -8.69 -6.58 -7.53
C LEU A 106 -7.16 -6.67 -7.60
N ASN A 107 -6.61 -7.64 -8.34
CA ASN A 107 -5.16 -7.78 -8.48
C ASN A 107 -4.57 -6.61 -9.30
N MET A 108 -5.26 -6.21 -10.39
CA MET A 108 -4.92 -5.00 -11.14
C MET A 108 -4.91 -3.76 -10.23
N LEU A 109 -5.92 -3.59 -9.38
CA LEU A 109 -6.02 -2.49 -8.43
C LEU A 109 -4.84 -2.47 -7.43
N TRP A 110 -4.43 -3.63 -6.93
CA TRP A 110 -3.27 -3.70 -6.04
C TRP A 110 -1.98 -3.26 -6.75
N CYS A 111 -1.80 -3.66 -8.00
CA CYS A 111 -0.66 -3.23 -8.81
C CYS A 111 -0.75 -1.76 -9.27
N GLU A 112 -1.91 -1.11 -9.13
CA GLU A 112 -2.09 0.31 -9.47
C GLU A 112 -1.63 1.27 -8.35
N LYS A 113 -1.40 0.81 -7.12
CA LYS A 113 -1.04 1.63 -5.95
C LYS A 113 0.10 2.60 -6.22
N VAL A 114 1.16 2.12 -6.86
CA VAL A 114 2.34 2.91 -7.21
C VAL A 114 1.99 4.03 -8.19
N HIS A 115 1.10 3.75 -9.14
CA HIS A 115 0.63 4.74 -10.13
C HIS A 115 -0.28 5.79 -9.50
N PHE A 116 -1.15 5.43 -8.55
CA PHE A 116 -1.95 6.41 -7.81
C PHE A 116 -1.07 7.42 -7.07
N VAL A 117 0.01 6.97 -6.43
CA VAL A 117 0.94 7.87 -5.75
C VAL A 117 1.68 8.77 -6.75
N ASN A 118 2.15 8.20 -7.85
CA ASN A 118 2.82 8.97 -8.90
C ASN A 118 1.87 10.02 -9.54
N GLU A 119 0.62 9.65 -9.81
CA GLU A 119 -0.41 10.58 -10.31
C GLU A 119 -0.70 11.70 -9.31
N THR A 120 -0.77 11.39 -8.01
CA THR A 120 -0.96 12.39 -6.96
C THR A 120 0.13 13.47 -7.00
N ILE A 121 1.39 13.07 -7.21
CA ILE A 121 2.53 13.99 -7.38
C ILE A 121 2.35 14.87 -8.63
N GLN A 122 1.99 14.26 -9.76
CA GLN A 122 1.87 14.95 -11.04
C GLN A 122 0.70 15.95 -11.05
N ARG A 123 -0.43 15.61 -10.44
CA ARG A 123 -1.66 16.41 -10.43
C ARG A 123 -1.63 17.57 -9.45
N ARG A 124 -0.76 17.54 -8.43
CA ARG A 124 -0.64 18.62 -7.41
C ARG A 124 -2.01 19.04 -6.88
N TYR A 125 -2.73 18.12 -6.25
CA TYR A 125 -4.11 18.37 -5.78
C TYR A 125 -4.22 19.38 -4.65
N PHE A 126 -3.10 19.76 -4.02
CA PHE A 126 -3.02 20.72 -2.93
C PHE A 126 -2.05 21.84 -3.31
N ASP A 127 -2.29 23.04 -2.79
CA ASP A 127 -1.45 24.21 -3.06
C ASP A 127 -0.05 24.11 -2.42
N THR A 128 0.12 23.19 -1.48
CA THR A 128 1.39 22.94 -0.79
C THR A 128 2.05 21.68 -1.33
N ASP A 129 3.27 21.82 -1.81
CA ASP A 129 4.11 20.68 -2.16
C ASP A 129 4.64 20.00 -0.88
N THR A 130 4.50 18.70 -0.78
CA THR A 130 5.10 17.89 0.29
C THR A 130 6.37 17.21 -0.21
N GLU A 131 7.30 16.91 0.69
CA GLU A 131 8.55 16.23 0.33
C GLU A 131 8.39 14.71 0.28
N TYR A 132 7.42 14.16 1.06
CA TYR A 132 7.13 12.75 1.12
C TYR A 132 5.79 12.44 0.48
N TYR A 133 5.75 11.29 -0.18
CA TYR A 133 4.54 10.71 -0.75
C TYR A 133 4.47 9.23 -0.41
N GLY A 134 3.28 8.69 -0.34
CA GLY A 134 3.14 7.28 -0.02
C GLY A 134 1.76 6.73 -0.27
N TRP A 135 1.67 5.43 -0.13
CA TRP A 135 0.43 4.68 -0.12
C TRP A 135 0.02 4.30 1.30
N CYS A 136 -1.25 4.40 1.60
CA CYS A 136 -1.82 3.91 2.83
C CYS A 136 -3.18 3.28 2.53
N ASP A 137 -3.30 1.95 2.67
CA ASP A 137 -4.56 1.25 2.44
C ASP A 137 -5.69 1.86 3.28
N ILE A 138 -6.90 1.94 2.71
CA ILE A 138 -8.09 2.47 3.38
C ILE A 138 -8.37 1.78 4.73
N GLY A 139 -7.98 0.52 4.85
CA GLY A 139 -8.11 -0.30 6.06
C GLY A 139 -6.86 -0.33 6.94
N TYR A 140 -5.87 0.53 6.71
CA TYR A 140 -4.60 0.46 7.43
C TYR A 140 -4.76 0.70 8.95
N PHE A 141 -5.73 1.50 9.36
CA PHE A 141 -6.04 1.80 10.77
C PHE A 141 -7.25 1.04 11.34
N ARG A 142 -7.72 0.00 10.67
CA ARG A 142 -8.98 -0.71 10.98
C ARG A 142 -9.14 -1.17 12.42
N ASP A 143 -8.07 -1.69 13.03
CA ASP A 143 -8.13 -2.24 14.39
C ASP A 143 -7.83 -1.20 15.47
N THR A 144 -7.38 -0.02 15.07
CA THR A 144 -7.02 1.08 15.96
C THR A 144 -8.16 2.07 16.15
N LEU A 145 -8.87 2.39 15.05
CA LEU A 145 -9.85 3.47 15.03
C LEU A 145 -11.30 2.97 15.17
N LEU A 146 -11.51 1.68 14.97
CA LEU A 146 -12.81 1.03 15.05
C LEU A 146 -12.64 -0.33 15.71
N PRO A 147 -12.66 -0.39 17.05
CA PRO A 147 -12.60 -1.66 17.74
C PRO A 147 -13.83 -2.51 17.40
N ARG A 148 -13.59 -3.75 17.04
CA ARG A 148 -14.64 -4.73 16.75
C ARG A 148 -15.45 -5.14 17.99
N TYR A 149 -15.05 -4.70 19.18
CA TYR A 149 -15.67 -5.05 20.44
C TYR A 149 -16.14 -3.80 21.19
N THR A 150 -17.29 -3.90 21.80
CA THR A 150 -18.03 -2.80 22.44
C THR A 150 -17.36 -2.20 23.67
N MET A 151 -16.26 -2.77 24.16
CA MET A 151 -15.48 -2.21 25.26
C MET A 151 -14.00 -2.13 24.87
N LEU A 152 -13.54 -0.91 24.61
CA LEU A 152 -12.11 -0.61 24.56
C LEU A 152 -11.55 -0.62 25.98
N THR A 153 -10.36 -1.20 26.14
CA THR A 153 -9.56 -0.92 27.34
C THR A 153 -9.11 0.56 27.29
N ASP A 154 -8.85 1.15 28.46
CA ASP A 154 -8.31 2.52 28.54
C ASP A 154 -7.03 2.70 27.70
N ALA A 155 -6.18 1.69 27.66
CA ALA A 155 -4.98 1.67 26.85
C ALA A 155 -5.28 1.73 25.34
N GLN A 156 -6.29 1.01 24.85
CA GLN A 156 -6.69 1.04 23.43
C GLN A 156 -7.32 2.39 23.07
N THR A 157 -8.12 2.96 23.95
CA THR A 157 -8.70 4.30 23.77
C THR A 157 -7.61 5.36 23.73
N SER A 158 -6.63 5.28 24.64
CA SER A 158 -5.47 6.18 24.68
C SER A 158 -4.66 6.08 23.38
N TYR A 159 -4.34 4.88 22.90
CA TYR A 159 -3.58 4.67 21.67
C TYR A 159 -4.34 5.22 20.44
N SER A 160 -5.65 4.98 20.34
CA SER A 160 -6.49 5.53 19.26
C SER A 160 -6.49 7.06 19.23
N ASN A 161 -6.55 7.69 20.40
CA ASN A 161 -6.47 9.15 20.55
C ASN A 161 -5.10 9.68 20.14
N ILE A 162 -4.02 9.00 20.52
CA ILE A 162 -2.65 9.39 20.15
C ILE A 162 -2.46 9.30 18.62
N ILE A 163 -2.90 8.21 17.99
CA ILE A 163 -2.87 8.08 16.52
C ILE A 163 -3.62 9.25 15.89
N ARG A 164 -4.86 9.50 16.32
CA ARG A 164 -5.70 10.56 15.73
C ARG A 164 -5.05 11.94 15.82
N ASP A 165 -4.36 12.24 16.91
CA ASP A 165 -3.90 13.60 17.20
C ASP A 165 -2.41 13.83 16.85
N LYS A 166 -1.60 12.76 16.78
CA LYS A 166 -0.14 12.88 16.64
C LYS A 166 0.44 12.19 15.40
N TRP A 167 -0.31 11.30 14.74
CA TRP A 167 0.22 10.57 13.56
C TRP A 167 0.00 11.35 12.24
N PRO A 168 0.99 11.36 11.33
CA PRO A 168 2.38 10.98 11.58
C PRO A 168 3.13 12.05 12.37
N ASN A 169 4.12 11.64 13.17
CA ASN A 169 5.01 12.54 13.87
C ASN A 169 5.96 13.20 12.87
N PRO A 170 5.99 14.55 12.77
CA PRO A 170 6.82 15.24 11.80
C PRO A 170 8.34 14.99 11.97
N GLU A 171 8.83 14.86 13.20
CA GLU A 171 10.25 14.61 13.46
C GLU A 171 10.67 13.24 12.96
N LYS A 172 9.86 12.21 13.23
CA LYS A 172 10.11 10.85 12.73
C LYS A 172 9.99 10.75 11.21
N LEU A 173 9.02 11.47 10.63
CA LEU A 173 8.87 11.54 9.19
C LEU A 173 10.10 12.20 8.53
N ASN A 174 10.56 13.35 9.07
CA ASN A 174 11.70 14.08 8.54
C ASN A 174 13.05 13.37 8.75
N ALA A 175 13.09 12.37 9.64
CA ALA A 175 14.26 11.50 9.82
C ALA A 175 14.39 10.42 8.74
N LEU A 176 13.36 10.21 7.92
CA LEU A 176 13.42 9.26 6.82
C LEU A 176 14.29 9.82 5.68
N ASP A 177 15.11 8.94 5.09
CA ASP A 177 15.91 9.27 3.91
C ASP A 177 15.00 9.33 2.65
N LYS A 178 14.87 10.51 2.06
CA LYS A 178 14.03 10.77 0.88
C LYS A 178 14.49 10.03 -0.38
N THR A 179 15.70 9.49 -0.39
CA THR A 179 16.27 8.75 -1.53
C THR A 179 15.87 7.27 -1.53
N ARG A 180 15.13 6.82 -0.51
CA ARG A 180 14.72 5.42 -0.32
C ARG A 180 13.21 5.23 -0.39
N VAL A 181 12.80 4.01 -0.74
CA VAL A 181 11.41 3.54 -0.61
C VAL A 181 11.29 2.68 0.64
N TYR A 182 10.39 3.03 1.54
CA TYR A 182 10.19 2.37 2.83
C TYR A 182 9.01 1.42 2.78
N TYR A 183 9.25 0.16 3.14
CA TYR A 183 8.23 -0.86 3.34
C TYR A 183 8.35 -1.51 4.73
N GLY A 184 7.24 -2.03 5.24
CA GLY A 184 7.21 -2.83 6.45
C GLY A 184 7.49 -4.31 6.16
N CYS A 185 8.33 -4.95 6.97
CA CYS A 185 8.49 -6.40 6.95
C CYS A 185 7.34 -7.08 7.69
N ASN A 186 6.66 -8.01 7.01
CA ASN A 186 5.52 -8.75 7.56
C ASN A 186 5.91 -10.11 8.16
N VAL A 187 7.17 -10.32 8.46
CA VAL A 187 7.69 -11.56 9.04
C VAL A 187 8.18 -11.32 10.44
N SER A 188 7.77 -12.18 11.37
CA SER A 188 8.24 -12.10 12.76
C SER A 188 9.75 -12.39 12.85
N PRO A 189 10.46 -11.82 13.85
CA PRO A 189 11.90 -12.02 14.02
C PRO A 189 12.33 -13.49 14.02
N ASN A 190 11.53 -14.37 14.60
CA ASN A 190 11.84 -15.81 14.70
C ASN A 190 11.85 -16.51 13.33
N TYR A 191 11.13 -15.99 12.35
CA TYR A 191 11.06 -16.55 10.99
C TYR A 191 11.81 -15.72 9.95
N MET A 192 12.45 -14.63 10.36
CA MET A 192 13.09 -13.67 9.46
C MET A 192 14.16 -14.33 8.59
N SER A 193 15.06 -15.12 9.20
CA SER A 193 16.14 -15.79 8.48
C SER A 193 15.62 -16.80 7.47
N LEU A 194 14.56 -17.55 7.84
CA LEU A 194 13.93 -18.53 6.95
C LEU A 194 13.24 -17.84 5.77
N ALA A 195 12.50 -16.77 6.02
CA ALA A 195 11.85 -16.00 4.97
C ALA A 195 12.87 -15.36 4.03
N PHE A 196 13.90 -14.73 4.57
CA PHE A 196 14.97 -14.13 3.76
C PHE A 196 15.67 -15.17 2.88
N LYS A 197 16.01 -16.33 3.45
CA LYS A 197 16.59 -17.45 2.69
C LYS A 197 15.66 -17.89 1.55
N TYR A 198 14.37 -18.09 1.84
CA TYR A 198 13.37 -18.47 0.84
C TYR A 198 13.30 -17.48 -0.34
N TYR A 199 13.21 -16.17 -0.04
CA TYR A 199 13.12 -15.15 -1.09
C TYR A 199 14.43 -14.98 -1.86
N SER A 200 15.56 -15.05 -1.17
CA SER A 200 16.88 -15.01 -1.80
C SER A 200 17.10 -16.19 -2.74
N GLU A 201 16.64 -17.39 -2.38
CA GLU A 201 16.68 -18.57 -3.24
C GLU A 201 15.72 -18.46 -4.41
N HIS A 202 14.47 -17.99 -4.17
CA HIS A 202 13.45 -17.83 -5.20
C HIS A 202 13.90 -16.87 -6.32
N PHE A 203 14.51 -15.75 -5.96
CA PHE A 203 15.02 -14.74 -6.91
C PHE A 203 16.51 -14.91 -7.24
N HIS A 204 17.14 -16.03 -6.84
CA HIS A 204 18.54 -16.27 -7.16
C HIS A 204 18.72 -16.53 -8.67
N PRO A 205 19.78 -16.02 -9.32
CA PRO A 205 19.99 -16.18 -10.75
C PRO A 205 19.92 -17.62 -11.27
N SER A 206 20.34 -18.62 -10.46
CA SER A 206 20.22 -20.04 -10.83
C SER A 206 18.78 -20.56 -10.94
N ASN A 207 17.83 -19.88 -10.31
CA ASN A 207 16.40 -20.22 -10.31
C ASN A 207 15.62 -19.39 -11.34
N MET A 208 16.30 -18.50 -12.07
CA MET A 208 15.69 -17.71 -13.14
C MET A 208 15.69 -18.50 -14.44
N ASP A 209 14.66 -18.32 -15.20
CA ASP A 209 14.61 -18.78 -16.59
C ASP A 209 15.50 -17.89 -17.46
N ILE A 210 16.33 -18.49 -18.32
CA ILE A 210 17.35 -17.78 -19.11
C ILE A 210 16.72 -16.87 -20.18
N GLU A 211 15.58 -17.29 -20.74
CA GLU A 211 14.93 -16.56 -21.84
C GLU A 211 14.07 -15.42 -21.31
N THR A 212 13.33 -15.68 -20.25
CA THR A 212 12.38 -14.71 -19.67
C THR A 212 12.98 -13.87 -18.57
N ASP A 213 14.07 -14.33 -17.95
CA ASP A 213 14.65 -13.77 -16.72
C ASP A 213 13.58 -13.58 -15.63
N LEU A 214 12.70 -14.59 -15.46
CA LEU A 214 11.68 -14.67 -14.42
C LEU A 214 11.92 -15.93 -13.59
N PRO A 215 11.41 -15.97 -12.31
CA PRO A 215 11.51 -17.17 -11.51
C PRO A 215 10.86 -18.37 -12.20
N ARG A 216 11.58 -19.50 -12.26
CA ARG A 216 11.06 -20.76 -12.85
C ARG A 216 9.94 -21.38 -12.03
N THR A 217 9.90 -21.08 -10.73
CA THR A 217 8.86 -21.59 -9.82
C THR A 217 7.83 -20.50 -9.57
N ILE A 218 6.56 -20.90 -9.52
CA ILE A 218 5.48 -19.99 -9.13
C ILE A 218 5.71 -19.55 -7.69
N TYR A 219 5.52 -18.25 -7.48
CA TYR A 219 5.59 -17.65 -6.16
C TYR A 219 4.60 -18.34 -5.21
N ASP A 220 5.11 -18.92 -4.13
CA ASP A 220 4.30 -19.65 -3.17
C ASP A 220 3.31 -18.72 -2.44
N LYS A 221 2.14 -19.25 -2.08
CA LYS A 221 1.09 -18.58 -1.31
C LYS A 221 1.45 -18.31 0.16
N ARG A 222 2.72 -18.51 0.56
CA ARG A 222 3.22 -18.35 1.94
C ARG A 222 3.17 -16.89 2.42
N PRO A 223 3.37 -16.66 3.73
CA PRO A 223 3.33 -15.32 4.30
C PRO A 223 4.26 -14.37 3.55
N HIS A 224 3.70 -13.24 3.14
CA HIS A 224 4.44 -12.23 2.40
C HIS A 224 5.55 -11.64 3.27
N PHE A 225 6.74 -11.46 2.68
CA PHE A 225 7.86 -10.79 3.32
C PHE A 225 7.58 -9.31 3.54
N ILE A 226 6.94 -8.67 2.57
CA ILE A 226 6.63 -7.24 2.55
C ILE A 226 5.15 -7.01 2.84
N SER A 227 4.83 -5.98 3.63
CA SER A 227 3.48 -5.48 3.81
C SER A 227 3.11 -4.52 2.69
N GLY A 228 2.24 -4.93 1.76
CA GLY A 228 1.80 -4.12 0.61
C GLY A 228 0.75 -3.04 0.97
N GLY A 229 0.33 -2.96 2.24
CA GLY A 229 -0.70 -2.01 2.68
C GLY A 229 -0.19 -0.59 2.92
N PHE A 230 1.13 -0.38 2.88
CA PHE A 230 1.74 0.91 3.17
C PHE A 230 3.14 1.03 2.57
N PHE A 231 3.44 2.19 1.99
CA PHE A 231 4.81 2.61 1.71
C PHE A 231 4.97 4.12 1.78
N ILE A 232 6.19 4.58 1.99
CA ILE A 232 6.60 5.99 1.96
C ILE A 232 7.88 6.13 1.14
N THR A 233 8.00 7.25 0.41
CA THR A 233 9.21 7.63 -0.31
C THR A 233 9.29 9.15 -0.47
N GLY A 234 10.47 9.66 -0.79
CA GLY A 234 10.62 11.04 -1.22
C GLY A 234 10.03 11.28 -2.60
N ARG A 235 9.60 12.51 -2.87
CA ARG A 235 8.98 12.92 -4.13
C ARG A 235 9.77 12.50 -5.37
N GLU A 236 11.08 12.80 -5.39
CA GLU A 236 11.93 12.50 -6.54
C GLU A 236 12.15 10.99 -6.73
N LYS A 237 12.24 10.24 -5.64
CA LYS A 237 12.42 8.79 -5.67
C LYS A 237 11.20 8.06 -6.21
N MET A 238 10.01 8.65 -6.09
CA MET A 238 8.75 8.03 -6.54
C MET A 238 8.75 7.74 -8.04
N LYS A 239 9.34 8.60 -8.86
CA LYS A 239 9.44 8.38 -10.32
C LYS A 239 10.24 7.13 -10.65
N TRP A 240 11.39 6.97 -10.00
CA TRP A 240 12.21 5.76 -10.12
C TRP A 240 11.44 4.52 -9.66
N TRP A 241 10.77 4.59 -8.51
CA TRP A 241 10.00 3.47 -7.98
C TRP A 241 8.85 3.06 -8.91
N SER A 242 8.11 4.03 -9.42
CA SER A 242 7.02 3.77 -10.37
C SER A 242 7.53 3.08 -11.64
N HIS A 243 8.68 3.51 -12.16
CA HIS A 243 9.30 2.90 -13.34
C HIS A 243 9.79 1.46 -13.05
N THR A 244 10.50 1.26 -11.96
CA THR A 244 11.04 -0.06 -11.56
C THR A 244 9.92 -1.08 -11.37
N PHE A 245 8.87 -0.71 -10.62
CA PHE A 245 7.71 -1.56 -10.40
C PHE A 245 7.01 -1.91 -11.71
N GLN A 246 6.78 -0.92 -12.57
CA GLN A 246 6.09 -1.13 -13.84
C GLN A 246 6.90 -2.01 -14.79
N THR A 247 8.21 -1.81 -14.89
CA THR A 247 9.09 -2.65 -15.71
C THR A 247 9.05 -4.11 -15.26
N THR A 248 9.07 -4.34 -13.95
CA THR A 248 8.93 -5.68 -13.38
C THR A 248 7.56 -6.27 -13.71
N LEU A 249 6.49 -5.53 -13.48
CA LEU A 249 5.12 -5.97 -13.79
C LEU A 249 4.97 -6.34 -15.29
N GLU A 250 5.42 -5.49 -16.18
CA GLU A 250 5.32 -5.71 -17.64
C GLU A 250 6.07 -6.97 -18.08
N LYS A 251 7.16 -7.29 -17.43
CA LYS A 251 7.91 -8.51 -17.67
C LYS A 251 7.09 -9.77 -17.34
N TYR A 252 6.41 -9.79 -16.21
CA TYR A 252 5.49 -10.90 -15.85
C TYR A 252 4.34 -11.01 -16.83
N ILE A 253 3.73 -9.90 -17.20
CA ILE A 253 2.60 -9.84 -18.14
C ILE A 253 3.00 -10.36 -19.54
N SER A 254 4.13 -9.91 -20.07
CA SER A 254 4.58 -10.26 -21.42
C SER A 254 4.87 -11.76 -21.59
N HIS A 255 5.19 -12.46 -20.50
CA HIS A 255 5.45 -13.89 -20.51
C HIS A 255 4.27 -14.72 -19.92
N ASN A 256 3.12 -14.09 -19.65
CA ASN A 256 1.94 -14.73 -19.06
C ASN A 256 2.22 -15.48 -17.74
N VAL A 257 3.17 -14.99 -16.93
CA VAL A 257 3.48 -15.57 -15.62
C VAL A 257 2.46 -15.10 -14.60
N VAL A 258 1.97 -16.03 -13.75
CA VAL A 258 0.95 -15.73 -12.73
C VAL A 258 1.47 -14.75 -11.70
N ILE A 259 0.74 -13.65 -11.53
CA ILE A 259 0.97 -12.66 -10.46
C ILE A 259 0.00 -12.95 -9.32
N GLN A 260 0.53 -13.24 -8.14
CA GLN A 260 -0.27 -13.52 -6.95
C GLN A 260 -0.86 -12.25 -6.33
N ASP A 261 -0.07 -11.18 -6.25
CA ASP A 261 -0.42 -9.84 -5.76
C ASP A 261 0.73 -8.83 -6.00
N ASP A 262 0.51 -7.58 -5.56
CA ASP A 262 1.53 -6.52 -5.59
C ASP A 262 2.78 -6.84 -4.74
N GLN A 263 2.63 -7.56 -3.63
CA GLN A 263 3.73 -7.91 -2.72
C GLN A 263 4.74 -8.86 -3.36
N HIS A 264 4.27 -9.74 -4.25
CA HIS A 264 5.12 -10.58 -5.08
C HIS A 264 6.07 -9.72 -5.93
N LEU A 265 5.51 -8.75 -6.68
CA LEU A 265 6.29 -7.86 -7.53
C LEU A 265 7.22 -6.94 -6.74
N ILE A 266 6.76 -6.42 -5.60
CA ILE A 266 7.58 -5.61 -4.69
C ILE A 266 8.78 -6.45 -4.20
N SER A 267 8.56 -7.71 -3.85
CA SER A 267 9.64 -8.61 -3.42
C SER A 267 10.64 -8.87 -4.55
N ASP A 268 10.17 -9.09 -5.78
CA ASP A 268 11.06 -9.21 -6.96
C ASP A 268 11.91 -7.94 -7.12
N CYS A 269 11.29 -6.76 -7.12
CA CYS A 269 12.02 -5.50 -7.22
C CYS A 269 13.08 -5.32 -6.12
N ILE A 270 12.83 -5.80 -4.91
CA ILE A 270 13.77 -5.68 -3.78
C ILE A 270 14.92 -6.69 -3.90
N PHE A 271 14.61 -7.98 -4.10
CA PHE A 271 15.60 -9.04 -4.04
C PHE A 271 16.50 -9.11 -5.29
N ARG A 272 16.01 -8.59 -6.41
CA ARG A 272 16.79 -8.53 -7.67
C ARG A 272 17.50 -7.20 -7.91
N ASN A 273 17.26 -6.20 -7.08
CA ASN A 273 17.94 -4.92 -7.19
C ASN A 273 19.37 -5.01 -6.61
N ASN A 274 20.37 -4.83 -7.45
CA ASN A 274 21.79 -4.83 -7.04
C ASN A 274 22.12 -3.74 -6.02
N ASN A 275 21.32 -2.67 -5.93
CA ASN A 275 21.45 -1.56 -4.99
C ASN A 275 20.32 -1.56 -3.95
N SER A 276 19.77 -2.71 -3.60
CA SER A 276 18.58 -2.81 -2.75
C SER A 276 18.71 -2.02 -1.44
N ASP A 277 19.86 -2.09 -0.78
CA ASP A 277 20.10 -1.36 0.48
C ASP A 277 20.18 0.16 0.31
N ALA A 278 20.52 0.66 -0.88
CA ALA A 278 20.50 2.08 -1.20
C ALA A 278 19.11 2.58 -1.59
N ASP A 279 18.35 1.75 -2.31
CA ASP A 279 17.07 2.14 -2.89
C ASP A 279 15.87 1.84 -1.97
N PHE A 280 15.97 0.80 -1.14
CA PHE A 280 14.89 0.35 -0.26
C PHE A 280 15.32 0.38 1.21
N CYS A 281 14.36 0.63 2.08
CA CYS A 281 14.51 0.44 3.51
C CYS A 281 13.36 -0.44 4.01
N ILE A 282 13.69 -1.68 4.38
CA ILE A 282 12.71 -2.63 4.92
C ILE A 282 12.72 -2.52 6.44
N ILE A 283 11.68 -1.89 6.97
CA ILE A 283 11.53 -1.70 8.40
C ILE A 283 11.17 -3.03 9.07
N LYS A 284 11.97 -3.41 10.05
CA LYS A 284 11.83 -4.62 10.85
C LYS A 284 11.59 -4.24 12.31
N VAL A 285 10.86 -5.05 13.04
CA VAL A 285 10.72 -4.90 14.50
C VAL A 285 11.35 -6.07 15.24
N ASN A 286 11.94 -5.76 16.38
CA ASN A 286 12.59 -6.76 17.22
C ASN A 286 11.64 -7.46 18.21
N GLN A 287 10.40 -6.96 18.39
CA GLN A 287 9.41 -7.52 19.30
C GLN A 287 8.09 -7.80 18.60
N THR A 288 7.52 -8.96 18.86
CA THR A 288 6.39 -9.50 18.13
C THR A 288 5.06 -9.34 18.85
N LEU A 289 4.15 -8.63 18.16
CA LEU A 289 2.73 -8.95 18.19
C LEU A 289 2.35 -9.26 16.74
N PRO A 290 1.99 -10.51 16.38
CA PRO A 290 1.82 -10.93 14.97
C PRO A 290 0.92 -10.04 14.13
N ASP A 291 -0.19 -9.54 14.73
CA ASP A 291 -1.13 -8.67 14.03
C ASP A 291 -0.61 -7.25 13.77
N LYS A 292 0.47 -6.83 14.46
CA LYS A 292 1.04 -5.50 14.31
C LYS A 292 2.06 -5.38 13.18
N LEU A 293 2.62 -6.49 12.70
CA LEU A 293 3.63 -6.47 11.64
C LEU A 293 3.09 -5.84 10.34
N TRP A 294 1.82 -6.11 10.03
CA TRP A 294 1.16 -5.53 8.86
C TRP A 294 1.02 -4.00 8.95
N PHE A 295 1.02 -3.43 10.15
CA PHE A 295 0.72 -2.02 10.44
C PHE A 295 1.88 -1.27 11.08
N LEU A 296 3.11 -1.67 10.83
CA LEU A 296 4.32 -1.16 11.49
C LEU A 296 4.45 0.35 11.51
N PHE A 297 4.09 1.02 10.42
CA PHE A 297 4.22 2.47 10.33
C PHE A 297 3.25 3.25 11.21
N ARG A 298 2.27 2.60 11.84
CA ARG A 298 1.47 3.24 12.90
C ARG A 298 2.36 3.60 14.08
N ASP A 299 3.24 2.68 14.49
CA ASP A 299 4.10 2.84 15.67
C ASP A 299 5.39 3.59 15.32
N ILE A 300 5.96 3.34 14.16
CA ILE A 300 7.23 3.95 13.72
C ILE A 300 7.08 5.45 13.49
N LEU A 301 5.94 5.87 12.95
CA LEU A 301 5.65 7.27 12.70
C LEU A 301 4.82 7.94 13.83
N LEU A 302 4.66 7.29 14.97
CA LEU A 302 4.05 7.84 16.17
C LEU A 302 5.10 8.37 17.12
#